data_7ae4a0c3843a3f19106fd663cf7f7e1a
#
_entry.id   7ae4a0c3843a3f19106fd663cf7f7e1a
#
_cell.length_a   1.000
_cell.length_b   1.000
_cell.length_c   1.000
_cell.angle_alpha   90.00
_cell.angle_beta   90.00
_cell.angle_gamma   90.00
#
_symmetry.space_group_name_H-M   'P 1'
#
loop_
_entity.id
_entity.type
_entity.pdbx_description
1 polymer ?
#
loop_
_entity_poly.entity_id
_entity_poly.type
_entity_poly.pdbx_seq_one_letter_code
_entity_poly.pdbx_strand_id
1 'polypeptide(L)'
;MMDRLQNASLILAIGLLLGIASAAEAAAPSPEKALALKPVQPGVDYEKVALEKQAECKVIDIDRNDWSGWEVLAKDGTLLRRFADTNGDQQIDLWCYFKFGVEVYRDIDKNFNGKTDEYRWLATGGTRWGLDEDEDGLIDTWKQISAEEVTAEVVAALRDKDADRFAPLVISDKELGSLGLGDAKMKQIAALAGTAVRGFGDLAKKQEVVAKDAAWVQFAAGTPGVVPLGTEESTRDLIVYENAVAMFEQATGGGQFMVGTLVQVGPATWRVVSLPVLGDDDVPLAGTTGNFFAPDAATANSVMENAGSARKTQDLVARLEAVDTQLAGAKDPAAIAKLHEARAGVVEKLIGVSTTKEAWNA
;
A
#
# COMPACT_ATOMS: atom_id res chain seq x y z
N MET A 1 5.01 -25.69 12.49
CA MET A 1 6.40 -25.44 12.89
C MET A 1 7.40 -26.07 11.90
N MET A 2 7.04 -26.25 10.64
CA MET A 2 7.91 -26.90 9.62
C MET A 2 7.92 -26.18 8.24
N ASP A 3 7.26 -25.04 8.08
CA ASP A 3 7.22 -24.30 6.78
C ASP A 3 8.07 -23.03 6.72
N ARG A 4 8.78 -22.69 7.81
CA ARG A 4 9.66 -21.48 7.83
C ARG A 4 11.05 -21.67 7.19
N LEU A 5 11.40 -22.88 6.76
CA LEU A 5 12.77 -23.18 6.28
C LEU A 5 12.95 -23.15 4.76
N GLN A 6 11.92 -22.93 3.97
CA GLN A 6 12.04 -22.95 2.50
C GLN A 6 12.16 -21.58 1.82
N ASN A 7 11.78 -20.47 2.46
CA ASN A 7 11.91 -19.14 1.88
C ASN A 7 13.19 -18.37 2.30
N ALA A 8 13.91 -18.85 3.31
CA ALA A 8 15.16 -18.22 3.77
C ALA A 8 16.38 -18.48 2.87
N SER A 9 16.27 -19.38 1.89
CA SER A 9 17.46 -19.83 1.12
C SER A 9 17.79 -19.00 -0.12
N LEU A 10 17.00 -17.96 -0.47
CA LEU A 10 17.26 -17.16 -1.68
C LEU A 10 17.80 -15.75 -1.41
N ILE A 11 17.83 -15.30 -0.17
CA ILE A 11 18.30 -13.95 0.20
C ILE A 11 19.78 -13.95 0.63
N LEU A 12 20.37 -15.11 0.93
CA LEU A 12 21.72 -15.23 1.49
C LEU A 12 22.87 -15.15 0.47
N ALA A 13 22.62 -14.83 -0.79
CA ALA A 13 23.65 -14.87 -1.84
C ALA A 13 24.25 -13.51 -2.26
N ILE A 14 23.85 -12.39 -1.64
CA ILE A 14 24.34 -11.05 -2.06
C ILE A 14 25.33 -10.43 -1.06
N GLY A 15 25.44 -10.95 0.15
CA GLY A 15 26.27 -10.37 1.21
C GLY A 15 27.73 -10.84 1.29
N LEU A 16 28.24 -11.68 0.38
CA LEU A 16 29.54 -12.34 0.59
C LEU A 16 30.56 -12.09 -0.54
N LEU A 17 30.72 -10.87 -1.03
CA LEU A 17 31.75 -10.57 -2.02
C LEU A 17 32.42 -9.20 -1.88
N LEU A 18 32.72 -8.73 -0.67
CA LEU A 18 33.60 -7.57 -0.49
C LEU A 18 34.40 -7.64 0.83
N GLY A 19 35.13 -8.71 1.01
CA GLY A 19 36.08 -8.82 2.09
C GLY A 19 37.49 -9.11 1.57
N ILE A 20 38.15 -8.13 0.96
CA ILE A 20 39.63 -8.02 0.93
C ILE A 20 39.95 -6.53 0.91
N ALA A 21 40.28 -5.97 2.10
CA ALA A 21 40.81 -4.63 2.24
C ALA A 21 42.26 -4.61 1.67
N SER A 22 42.43 -3.87 0.61
CA SER A 22 43.69 -3.27 0.24
C SER A 22 43.37 -1.83 -0.14
N ALA A 23 44.08 -0.87 0.47
CA ALA A 23 44.01 0.54 0.16
C ALA A 23 44.42 0.81 -1.28
N ALA A 24 43.53 0.53 -2.19
CA ALA A 24 43.52 1.03 -3.55
C ALA A 24 42.17 1.73 -3.67
N GLU A 25 42.15 2.99 -4.09
CA GLU A 25 40.95 3.68 -4.57
C GLU A 25 40.11 2.65 -5.32
N ALA A 26 38.97 2.27 -4.78
CA ALA A 26 38.13 1.25 -5.38
C ALA A 26 37.68 1.77 -6.75
N ALA A 27 38.25 1.21 -7.81
CA ALA A 27 37.88 1.63 -9.17
C ALA A 27 36.36 1.53 -9.34
N ALA A 28 35.78 2.51 -10.02
CA ALA A 28 34.34 2.54 -10.31
C ALA A 28 33.87 1.19 -10.87
N PRO A 29 32.73 0.65 -10.42
CA PRO A 29 32.19 -0.59 -10.95
C PRO A 29 31.82 -0.42 -12.43
N SER A 30 31.82 -1.53 -13.21
CA SER A 30 31.29 -1.45 -14.57
C SER A 30 29.77 -1.12 -14.54
N PRO A 31 29.22 -0.48 -15.60
CA PRO A 31 27.79 -0.18 -15.68
C PRO A 31 26.90 -1.40 -15.43
N GLU A 32 27.27 -2.57 -15.95
CA GLU A 32 26.53 -3.82 -15.79
C GLU A 32 26.48 -4.26 -14.32
N LYS A 33 27.60 -4.16 -13.61
CA LYS A 33 27.67 -4.49 -12.18
C LYS A 33 26.84 -3.53 -11.35
N ALA A 34 26.94 -2.23 -11.62
CA ALA A 34 26.17 -1.20 -10.93
C ALA A 34 24.67 -1.35 -11.18
N LEU A 35 24.26 -1.62 -12.43
CA LEU A 35 22.84 -1.80 -12.79
C LEU A 35 22.26 -3.17 -12.35
N ALA A 36 23.11 -4.15 -12.00
CA ALA A 36 22.68 -5.42 -11.44
C ALA A 36 22.14 -5.29 -10.01
N LEU A 37 22.53 -4.23 -9.28
CA LEU A 37 21.99 -3.93 -7.94
C LEU A 37 20.52 -3.54 -8.05
N LYS A 38 19.71 -4.11 -7.16
CA LYS A 38 18.25 -3.93 -7.13
C LYS A 38 17.84 -3.43 -5.75
N PRO A 39 16.69 -2.71 -5.67
CA PRO A 39 16.07 -2.41 -4.39
C PRO A 39 15.89 -3.66 -3.52
N VAL A 40 16.11 -3.53 -2.22
CA VAL A 40 15.84 -4.61 -1.26
C VAL A 40 14.34 -4.85 -1.19
N GLN A 41 13.54 -3.79 -1.11
CA GLN A 41 12.10 -3.92 -1.02
C GLN A 41 11.47 -4.26 -2.37
N PRO A 42 10.49 -5.17 -2.39
CA PRO A 42 9.80 -5.56 -3.62
C PRO A 42 8.88 -4.46 -4.15
N GLY A 43 8.57 -4.53 -5.45
CA GLY A 43 7.56 -3.66 -6.06
C GLY A 43 8.01 -2.21 -6.30
N VAL A 44 9.29 -1.88 -6.12
CA VAL A 44 9.82 -0.55 -6.43
C VAL A 44 9.80 -0.34 -7.95
N ASP A 45 9.19 0.76 -8.39
CA ASP A 45 9.12 1.16 -9.78
C ASP A 45 10.25 2.14 -10.12
N TYR A 46 11.34 1.60 -10.67
CA TYR A 46 12.54 2.34 -11.03
C TYR A 46 12.99 2.01 -12.46
N GLU A 47 13.86 2.85 -13.04
CA GLU A 47 14.38 2.66 -14.40
C GLU A 47 15.19 1.37 -14.51
N LYS A 48 14.76 0.45 -15.40
CA LYS A 48 15.42 -0.80 -15.71
C LYS A 48 16.01 -0.70 -17.10
N VAL A 49 17.34 -0.79 -17.20
CA VAL A 49 18.04 -0.73 -18.48
C VAL A 49 18.14 -2.13 -19.07
N ALA A 50 17.69 -2.29 -20.32
CA ALA A 50 17.83 -3.54 -21.05
C ALA A 50 19.32 -3.93 -21.20
N LEU A 51 19.61 -5.23 -21.10
CA LEU A 51 20.99 -5.75 -21.06
C LEU A 51 21.87 -5.21 -22.20
N GLU A 52 21.33 -5.18 -23.41
CA GLU A 52 22.02 -4.69 -24.61
C GLU A 52 22.37 -3.19 -24.58
N LYS A 53 21.72 -2.42 -23.71
CA LYS A 53 21.96 -0.98 -23.54
C LYS A 53 22.82 -0.64 -22.33
N GLN A 54 23.09 -1.60 -21.44
CA GLN A 54 23.86 -1.35 -20.23
C GLN A 54 25.30 -0.91 -20.51
N ALA A 55 25.92 -1.44 -21.56
CA ALA A 55 27.27 -1.04 -22.00
C ALA A 55 27.34 0.40 -22.53
N GLU A 56 26.20 1.03 -22.87
CA GLU A 56 26.14 2.43 -23.29
C GLU A 56 26.05 3.41 -22.10
N CYS A 57 25.79 2.87 -20.89
CA CYS A 57 25.73 3.65 -19.67
C CYS A 57 27.13 4.03 -19.19
N LYS A 58 27.20 5.07 -18.36
CA LYS A 58 28.48 5.52 -17.77
C LYS A 58 28.38 5.49 -16.26
N VAL A 59 29.46 5.06 -15.62
CA VAL A 59 29.65 5.23 -14.17
C VAL A 59 30.65 6.37 -14.00
N ILE A 60 30.30 7.34 -13.16
CA ILE A 60 31.15 8.48 -12.84
C ILE A 60 31.41 8.49 -11.34
N ASP A 61 32.66 8.78 -10.97
CA ASP A 61 33.03 8.99 -9.59
C ASP A 61 32.54 10.37 -9.13
N ILE A 62 31.99 10.41 -7.93
CA ILE A 62 31.55 11.64 -7.28
C ILE A 62 32.27 11.76 -5.94
N ASP A 63 32.88 12.92 -5.76
CA ASP A 63 33.48 13.33 -4.47
C ASP A 63 32.91 14.70 -4.11
N ARG A 64 32.15 14.75 -3.05
CA ARG A 64 31.52 15.95 -2.51
C ARG A 64 31.88 16.11 -1.04
N ASN A 65 31.65 17.29 -0.49
CA ASN A 65 32.00 17.58 0.92
C ASN A 65 31.34 16.69 1.95
N ASP A 66 30.15 16.14 1.61
CA ASP A 66 29.26 15.41 2.52
C ASP A 66 29.06 13.94 2.12
N TRP A 67 29.54 13.52 0.94
CA TRP A 67 29.51 12.13 0.51
C TRP A 67 30.41 11.89 -0.71
N SER A 68 30.87 10.65 -0.86
CA SER A 68 31.59 10.18 -2.03
C SER A 68 30.92 8.92 -2.62
N GLY A 69 31.28 8.52 -3.84
CA GLY A 69 30.74 7.30 -4.46
C GLY A 69 30.53 7.40 -5.95
N TRP A 70 29.46 6.80 -6.47
CA TRP A 70 29.25 6.67 -7.92
C TRP A 70 27.85 7.04 -8.35
N GLU A 71 27.78 7.66 -9.53
CA GLU A 71 26.51 7.85 -10.25
C GLU A 71 26.54 7.06 -11.56
N VAL A 72 25.41 6.40 -11.87
CA VAL A 72 25.21 5.66 -13.12
C VAL A 72 24.29 6.46 -14.00
N LEU A 73 24.79 6.87 -15.16
CA LEU A 73 24.07 7.66 -16.15
C LEU A 73 23.74 6.82 -17.38
N ALA A 74 22.54 7.00 -17.93
CA ALA A 74 22.18 6.51 -19.24
C ALA A 74 22.99 7.22 -20.34
N LYS A 75 22.92 6.73 -21.57
CA LYS A 75 23.60 7.32 -22.73
C LYS A 75 23.28 8.81 -22.96
N ASP A 76 22.04 9.20 -22.68
CA ASP A 76 21.55 10.59 -22.79
C ASP A 76 21.88 11.47 -21.58
N GLY A 77 22.56 10.92 -20.57
CA GLY A 77 22.91 11.63 -19.34
C GLY A 77 21.87 11.54 -18.24
N THR A 78 20.74 10.81 -18.43
CA THR A 78 19.72 10.61 -17.39
C THR A 78 20.32 9.81 -16.24
N LEU A 79 20.15 10.30 -14.99
CA LEU A 79 20.60 9.62 -13.77
C LEU A 79 19.73 8.40 -13.49
N LEU A 80 20.37 7.25 -13.34
CA LEU A 80 19.71 5.94 -13.12
C LEU A 80 19.92 5.41 -11.70
N ARG A 81 21.13 5.57 -11.15
CA ARG A 81 21.52 5.08 -9.82
C ARG A 81 22.51 6.05 -9.19
N ARG A 82 22.49 6.09 -7.86
CA ARG A 82 23.56 6.69 -7.05
C ARG A 82 23.90 5.74 -5.93
N PHE A 83 25.18 5.54 -5.71
CA PHE A 83 25.73 4.77 -4.60
C PHE A 83 26.66 5.69 -3.83
N ALA A 84 26.36 5.92 -2.56
CA ALA A 84 27.11 6.87 -1.75
C ALA A 84 27.65 6.25 -0.48
N ASP A 85 28.85 6.66 -0.13
CA ASP A 85 29.47 6.58 1.18
C ASP A 85 29.23 7.93 1.86
N THR A 86 28.41 7.94 2.91
CA THR A 86 27.98 9.15 3.60
C THR A 86 28.72 9.37 4.92
N ASN A 87 29.53 8.39 5.38
CA ASN A 87 30.31 8.48 6.61
C ASN A 87 31.83 8.58 6.35
N GLY A 88 32.30 8.34 5.12
CA GLY A 88 33.70 8.45 4.70
C GLY A 88 34.55 7.22 5.03
N ASP A 89 33.94 6.06 5.27
CA ASP A 89 34.64 4.80 5.57
C ASP A 89 34.99 3.95 4.34
N GLN A 90 34.70 4.47 3.14
CA GLN A 90 34.90 3.83 1.83
C GLN A 90 33.98 2.61 1.58
N GLN A 91 32.89 2.50 2.32
CA GLN A 91 31.83 1.55 2.07
C GLN A 91 30.55 2.30 1.65
N ILE A 92 29.78 1.71 0.73
CA ILE A 92 28.51 2.30 0.33
C ILE A 92 27.48 2.02 1.42
N ASP A 93 26.83 3.06 1.89
CA ASP A 93 25.76 3.03 2.91
C ASP A 93 24.43 3.58 2.40
N LEU A 94 24.40 4.08 1.13
CA LEU A 94 23.20 4.64 0.53
C LEU A 94 23.09 4.20 -0.95
N TRP A 95 22.01 3.49 -1.30
CA TRP A 95 21.70 3.03 -2.66
C TRP A 95 20.44 3.72 -3.16
N CYS A 96 20.57 4.66 -4.10
CA CYS A 96 19.47 5.43 -4.65
C CYS A 96 19.08 4.93 -6.04
N TYR A 97 17.79 4.81 -6.28
CA TYR A 97 17.19 4.34 -7.52
C TYR A 97 16.33 5.44 -8.15
N PHE A 98 16.48 5.62 -9.45
CA PHE A 98 15.87 6.72 -10.18
C PHE A 98 14.93 6.21 -11.26
N LYS A 99 13.92 7.01 -11.61
CA LYS A 99 13.06 6.83 -12.77
C LYS A 99 12.91 8.17 -13.47
N PHE A 100 13.17 8.20 -14.76
CA PHE A 100 13.21 9.45 -15.56
C PHE A 100 14.10 10.55 -14.94
N GLY A 101 15.20 10.17 -14.32
CA GLY A 101 16.13 11.08 -13.64
C GLY A 101 15.67 11.62 -12.28
N VAL A 102 14.50 11.19 -11.79
CA VAL A 102 13.98 11.54 -10.45
C VAL A 102 14.22 10.37 -9.50
N GLU A 103 14.74 10.66 -8.31
CA GLU A 103 14.92 9.64 -7.28
C GLU A 103 13.57 9.17 -6.76
N VAL A 104 13.32 7.85 -6.85
CA VAL A 104 12.04 7.24 -6.48
C VAL A 104 12.13 6.37 -5.24
N TYR A 105 13.34 5.88 -4.93
CA TYR A 105 13.54 4.98 -3.81
C TYR A 105 15.00 4.94 -3.38
N ARG A 106 15.24 4.63 -2.11
CA ARG A 106 16.58 4.35 -1.57
C ARG A 106 16.56 3.28 -0.50
N ASP A 107 17.62 2.46 -0.48
CA ASP A 107 18.05 1.62 0.62
C ASP A 107 19.12 2.38 1.42
N ILE A 108 19.10 2.28 2.74
CA ILE A 108 20.00 3.01 3.64
C ILE A 108 20.54 2.02 4.68
N ASP A 109 21.85 2.00 4.86
CA ASP A 109 22.54 1.41 6.00
C ASP A 109 22.84 2.53 7.01
N LYS A 110 21.92 2.74 7.94
CA LYS A 110 21.98 3.89 8.86
C LYS A 110 22.98 3.67 10.01
N ASN A 111 23.19 2.43 10.38
CA ASN A 111 24.11 2.05 11.45
C ASN A 111 25.53 1.72 10.95
N PHE A 112 25.76 1.74 9.61
CA PHE A 112 27.06 1.54 8.96
C PHE A 112 27.68 0.17 9.22
N ASN A 113 26.87 -0.88 9.28
CA ASN A 113 27.33 -2.23 9.52
C ASN A 113 27.43 -3.10 8.24
N GLY A 114 27.14 -2.52 7.07
CA GLY A 114 27.18 -3.17 5.76
C GLY A 114 25.86 -3.84 5.36
N LYS A 115 24.77 -3.60 6.11
CA LYS A 115 23.43 -4.05 5.79
C LYS A 115 22.45 -2.89 5.84
N THR A 116 21.48 -2.91 4.95
CA THR A 116 20.42 -1.90 4.93
C THR A 116 19.44 -2.12 6.07
N ASP A 117 19.09 -1.06 6.77
CA ASP A 117 18.17 -1.03 7.90
C ASP A 117 17.06 0.01 7.78
N GLU A 118 17.11 0.87 6.75
CA GLU A 118 16.03 1.82 6.42
C GLU A 118 15.70 1.80 4.92
N TYR A 119 14.41 1.92 4.60
CA TYR A 119 13.88 1.91 3.23
C TYR A 119 12.98 3.11 3.00
N ARG A 120 13.25 3.92 1.97
CA ARG A 120 12.50 5.15 1.74
C ARG A 120 12.02 5.28 0.29
N TRP A 121 10.72 5.48 0.11
CA TRP A 121 10.10 5.84 -1.15
C TRP A 121 9.92 7.36 -1.24
N LEU A 122 10.24 7.96 -2.37
CA LEU A 122 10.34 9.41 -2.55
C LEU A 122 9.39 9.98 -3.58
N ALA A 123 8.93 9.17 -4.52
CA ALA A 123 8.03 9.60 -5.61
C ALA A 123 6.74 8.76 -5.57
N THR A 124 6.07 8.77 -4.43
CA THR A 124 4.79 8.11 -4.19
C THR A 124 3.70 9.16 -3.97
N GLY A 125 2.43 8.73 -3.98
CA GLY A 125 1.29 9.59 -3.69
C GLY A 125 1.24 10.12 -2.25
N GLY A 126 2.12 9.60 -1.38
CA GLY A 126 2.23 9.96 0.03
C GLY A 126 3.67 9.89 0.53
N THR A 127 3.85 9.60 1.80
CA THR A 127 5.16 9.43 2.46
C THR A 127 5.32 7.99 2.93
N ARG A 128 6.50 7.41 2.65
CA ARG A 128 6.78 6.02 3.01
C ARG A 128 8.25 5.83 3.38
N TRP A 129 8.50 5.48 4.66
CA TRP A 129 9.82 5.26 5.21
C TRP A 129 9.75 4.14 6.25
N GLY A 130 10.24 2.96 5.90
CA GLY A 130 10.29 1.76 6.74
C GLY A 130 11.60 1.62 7.48
N LEU A 131 11.54 0.95 8.62
CA LEU A 131 12.69 0.53 9.44
C LEU A 131 12.67 -1.00 9.51
N ASP A 132 13.85 -1.58 9.41
CA ASP A 132 14.15 -3.01 9.51
C ASP A 132 15.16 -3.16 10.65
N GLU A 133 14.63 -3.38 11.87
CA GLU A 133 15.43 -3.29 13.10
C GLU A 133 16.32 -4.53 13.30
N ASP A 134 15.94 -5.69 12.73
CA ASP A 134 16.70 -6.93 12.82
C ASP A 134 17.46 -7.29 11.53
N GLU A 135 17.35 -6.43 10.49
CA GLU A 135 18.10 -6.52 9.22
C GLU A 135 17.86 -7.83 8.46
N ASP A 136 16.60 -8.32 8.50
CA ASP A 136 16.17 -9.51 7.78
C ASP A 136 15.60 -9.21 6.38
N GLY A 137 15.51 -7.92 6.01
CA GLY A 137 14.98 -7.43 4.74
C GLY A 137 13.47 -7.15 4.76
N LEU A 138 12.81 -7.34 5.91
CA LEU A 138 11.41 -7.01 6.12
C LEU A 138 11.27 -5.73 6.94
N ILE A 139 10.15 -5.04 6.77
CA ILE A 139 9.88 -3.82 7.53
C ILE A 139 9.24 -4.19 8.85
N ASP A 140 9.91 -3.90 9.97
CA ASP A 140 9.39 -4.09 11.33
C ASP A 140 8.47 -2.97 11.76
N THR A 141 8.79 -1.75 11.35
CA THR A 141 8.00 -0.57 11.71
C THR A 141 8.10 0.54 10.66
N TRP A 142 7.17 1.48 10.73
CA TRP A 142 7.15 2.64 9.83
C TRP A 142 7.54 3.91 10.59
N LYS A 143 8.66 4.50 10.21
CA LYS A 143 9.09 5.82 10.68
C LYS A 143 8.16 6.92 10.18
N GLN A 144 7.75 6.81 8.92
CA GLN A 144 6.71 7.63 8.31
C GLN A 144 5.90 6.79 7.33
N ILE A 145 4.57 6.93 7.39
CA ILE A 145 3.67 6.36 6.40
C ILE A 145 2.38 7.18 6.38
N SER A 146 2.03 7.76 5.22
CA SER A 146 0.80 8.54 5.07
C SER A 146 -0.44 7.64 5.05
N ALA A 147 -1.63 8.20 5.20
CA ALA A 147 -2.88 7.44 5.16
C ALA A 147 -3.08 6.73 3.81
N GLU A 148 -2.69 7.37 2.71
CA GLU A 148 -2.72 6.81 1.36
C GLU A 148 -1.85 5.56 1.29
N GLU A 149 -0.60 5.67 1.75
CA GLU A 149 0.35 4.56 1.72
C GLU A 149 -0.02 3.43 2.68
N VAL A 150 -0.67 3.73 3.82
CA VAL A 150 -1.26 2.69 4.69
C VAL A 150 -2.27 1.87 3.93
N THR A 151 -3.18 2.52 3.16
CA THR A 151 -4.18 1.78 2.40
C THR A 151 -3.58 0.98 1.23
N ALA A 152 -2.50 1.49 0.61
CA ALA A 152 -1.75 0.77 -0.41
C ALA A 152 -1.10 -0.50 0.15
N GLU A 153 -0.46 -0.40 1.33
CA GLU A 153 0.13 -1.55 2.02
C GLU A 153 -0.93 -2.57 2.48
N VAL A 154 -2.10 -2.13 2.95
CA VAL A 154 -3.22 -3.03 3.29
C VAL A 154 -3.68 -3.83 2.07
N VAL A 155 -3.85 -3.18 0.90
CA VAL A 155 -4.22 -3.89 -0.34
C VAL A 155 -3.14 -4.90 -0.73
N ALA A 156 -1.88 -4.52 -0.64
CA ALA A 156 -0.77 -5.42 -0.96
C ALA A 156 -0.70 -6.61 0.02
N ALA A 157 -0.87 -6.37 1.33
CA ALA A 157 -0.91 -7.42 2.33
C ALA A 157 -2.09 -8.40 2.12
N LEU A 158 -3.28 -7.89 1.76
CA LEU A 158 -4.45 -8.73 1.44
C LEU A 158 -4.23 -9.54 0.16
N ARG A 159 -3.73 -8.91 -0.90
CA ARG A 159 -3.43 -9.55 -2.19
C ARG A 159 -2.43 -10.70 -2.03
N ASP A 160 -1.37 -10.46 -1.27
CA ASP A 160 -0.26 -11.38 -1.09
C ASP A 160 -0.51 -12.34 0.11
N LYS A 161 -1.59 -12.11 0.89
CA LYS A 161 -1.94 -12.84 2.12
C LYS A 161 -0.81 -12.79 3.16
N ASP A 162 -0.16 -11.65 3.25
CA ASP A 162 1.03 -11.40 4.02
C ASP A 162 0.68 -10.68 5.34
N ALA A 163 0.65 -11.44 6.44
CA ALA A 163 0.34 -10.91 7.75
C ALA A 163 1.53 -10.14 8.37
N ASP A 164 2.75 -10.49 8.00
CA ASP A 164 3.96 -9.82 8.49
C ASP A 164 4.05 -8.41 7.88
N ARG A 165 3.64 -8.25 6.63
CA ARG A 165 3.48 -6.94 5.97
C ARG A 165 2.37 -6.07 6.59
N PHE A 166 1.30 -6.69 7.07
CA PHE A 166 0.17 -5.98 7.67
C PHE A 166 0.47 -5.51 9.10
N ALA A 167 1.14 -6.32 9.90
CA ALA A 167 1.32 -6.07 11.33
C ALA A 167 1.94 -4.69 11.65
N PRO A 168 2.98 -4.20 10.94
CA PRO A 168 3.57 -2.87 11.16
C PRO A 168 2.64 -1.69 10.85
N LEU A 169 1.52 -1.92 10.16
CA LEU A 169 0.53 -0.87 9.85
C LEU A 169 -0.42 -0.60 10.99
N VAL A 170 -0.54 -1.53 11.95
CA VAL A 170 -1.43 -1.43 13.09
C VAL A 170 -0.75 -0.65 14.21
N ILE A 171 -1.54 0.18 14.93
CA ILE A 171 -1.02 0.96 16.05
C ILE A 171 -0.39 0.06 17.11
N SER A 172 0.84 0.34 17.48
CA SER A 172 1.56 -0.35 18.55
C SER A 172 1.18 0.19 19.94
N ASP A 173 1.41 -0.61 20.99
CA ASP A 173 1.19 -0.18 22.38
C ASP A 173 1.99 1.08 22.73
N LYS A 174 3.21 1.22 22.21
CA LYS A 174 4.06 2.39 22.42
C LYS A 174 3.45 3.65 21.79
N GLU A 175 2.97 3.56 20.55
CA GLU A 175 2.32 4.67 19.85
C GLU A 175 1.00 5.03 20.52
N LEU A 176 0.21 4.02 20.89
CA LEU A 176 -1.06 4.19 21.59
C LEU A 176 -0.85 4.95 22.92
N GLY A 177 0.15 4.56 23.71
CA GLY A 177 0.52 5.29 24.94
C GLY A 177 0.91 6.75 24.69
N SER A 178 1.38 7.10 23.49
CA SER A 178 1.74 8.47 23.12
C SER A 178 0.55 9.32 22.66
N LEU A 179 -0.62 8.73 22.38
CA LEU A 179 -1.80 9.45 21.92
C LEU A 179 -2.44 10.31 22.99
N GLY A 180 -2.17 10.03 24.27
CA GLY A 180 -2.74 10.79 25.39
C GLY A 180 -4.24 10.54 25.61
N LEU A 181 -4.75 9.37 25.23
CA LEU A 181 -6.11 8.92 25.51
C LEU A 181 -6.30 8.51 26.97
N GLY A 182 -7.52 8.59 27.47
CA GLY A 182 -7.88 8.03 28.78
C GLY A 182 -7.77 6.51 28.80
N ASP A 183 -7.58 5.94 29.99
CA ASP A 183 -7.29 4.50 30.20
C ASP A 183 -8.35 3.58 29.58
N ALA A 184 -9.64 3.93 29.66
CA ALA A 184 -10.72 3.12 29.12
C ALA A 184 -10.65 3.05 27.61
N LYS A 185 -10.43 4.21 26.94
CA LYS A 185 -10.33 4.31 25.50
C LYS A 185 -9.06 3.63 25.01
N MET A 186 -7.94 3.81 25.70
CA MET A 186 -6.68 3.16 25.38
C MET A 186 -6.82 1.64 25.37
N LYS A 187 -7.47 1.04 26.39
CA LYS A 187 -7.74 -0.41 26.44
C LYS A 187 -8.64 -0.87 25.31
N GLN A 188 -9.66 -0.08 24.94
CA GLN A 188 -10.54 -0.38 23.83
C GLN A 188 -9.75 -0.44 22.51
N ILE A 189 -8.96 0.59 22.22
CA ILE A 189 -8.14 0.66 20.98
C ILE A 189 -7.11 -0.45 20.94
N ALA A 190 -6.41 -0.74 22.05
CA ALA A 190 -5.46 -1.86 22.14
C ALA A 190 -6.13 -3.22 21.83
N ALA A 191 -7.35 -3.46 22.34
CA ALA A 191 -8.09 -4.68 22.06
C ALA A 191 -8.46 -4.79 20.57
N LEU A 192 -8.90 -3.70 19.93
CA LEU A 192 -9.23 -3.64 18.51
C LEU A 192 -7.98 -3.89 17.64
N ALA A 193 -6.88 -3.20 17.93
CA ALA A 193 -5.60 -3.36 17.25
C ALA A 193 -5.09 -4.80 17.35
N GLY A 194 -5.10 -5.36 18.56
CA GLY A 194 -4.71 -6.77 18.77
C GLY A 194 -5.62 -7.76 18.04
N THR A 195 -6.91 -7.45 17.91
CA THR A 195 -7.84 -8.28 17.12
C THR A 195 -7.56 -8.17 15.62
N ALA A 196 -7.25 -6.96 15.12
CA ALA A 196 -6.89 -6.76 13.71
C ALA A 196 -5.65 -7.57 13.32
N VAL A 197 -4.59 -7.52 14.12
CA VAL A 197 -3.35 -8.28 13.86
C VAL A 197 -3.61 -9.79 13.88
N ARG A 198 -4.29 -10.31 14.92
CA ARG A 198 -4.56 -11.75 15.02
C ARG A 198 -5.52 -12.25 13.95
N GLY A 199 -6.51 -11.44 13.56
CA GLY A 199 -7.55 -11.82 12.61
C GLY A 199 -7.15 -11.63 11.15
N PHE A 200 -6.08 -10.91 10.86
CA PHE A 200 -5.71 -10.56 9.48
C PHE A 200 -5.49 -11.78 8.59
N GLY A 201 -4.78 -12.79 9.08
CA GLY A 201 -4.50 -14.00 8.29
C GLY A 201 -5.76 -14.76 7.85
N ASP A 202 -6.79 -14.79 8.70
CA ASP A 202 -8.08 -15.40 8.37
C ASP A 202 -8.89 -14.50 7.43
N LEU A 203 -8.89 -13.19 7.67
CA LEU A 203 -9.49 -12.20 6.77
C LEU A 203 -8.90 -12.31 5.36
N ALA A 204 -7.57 -12.30 5.23
CA ALA A 204 -6.88 -12.36 3.94
C ALA A 204 -7.10 -13.66 3.18
N LYS A 205 -7.38 -14.77 3.88
CA LYS A 205 -7.72 -16.06 3.26
C LYS A 205 -9.16 -16.13 2.79
N LYS A 206 -10.09 -15.56 3.56
CA LYS A 206 -11.55 -15.66 3.32
C LYS A 206 -12.08 -14.58 2.38
N GLN A 207 -11.46 -13.39 2.36
CA GLN A 207 -11.92 -12.31 1.51
C GLN A 207 -11.71 -12.64 0.03
N GLU A 208 -12.69 -12.29 -0.81
CA GLU A 208 -12.66 -12.46 -2.27
C GLU A 208 -12.66 -11.11 -3.02
N VAL A 209 -12.61 -10.00 -2.27
CA VAL A 209 -12.72 -8.64 -2.83
C VAL A 209 -11.43 -8.20 -3.49
N VAL A 210 -10.27 -8.44 -2.83
CA VAL A 210 -8.95 -8.10 -3.35
C VAL A 210 -8.34 -9.33 -4.00
N ALA A 211 -8.31 -9.35 -5.33
CA ALA A 211 -7.75 -10.46 -6.10
C ALA A 211 -6.21 -10.41 -6.12
N LYS A 212 -5.59 -11.51 -6.58
CA LYS A 212 -4.13 -11.66 -6.64
C LYS A 212 -3.42 -10.66 -7.57
N ASP A 213 -4.15 -10.11 -8.53
CA ASP A 213 -3.67 -9.10 -9.49
C ASP A 213 -4.08 -7.67 -9.11
N ALA A 214 -4.72 -7.48 -7.96
CA ALA A 214 -5.16 -6.16 -7.51
C ALA A 214 -3.99 -5.20 -7.36
N ALA A 215 -4.13 -4.02 -7.95
CA ALA A 215 -3.20 -2.90 -7.85
C ALA A 215 -3.91 -1.71 -7.20
N TRP A 216 -3.39 -1.23 -6.09
CA TRP A 216 -3.93 -0.04 -5.43
C TRP A 216 -3.85 1.17 -6.36
N VAL A 217 -4.91 1.98 -6.38
CA VAL A 217 -5.03 3.17 -7.24
C VAL A 217 -5.14 4.44 -6.40
N GLN A 218 -5.99 4.42 -5.36
CA GLN A 218 -6.32 5.64 -4.64
C GLN A 218 -6.81 5.36 -3.22
N PHE A 219 -6.47 6.28 -2.32
CA PHE A 219 -7.11 6.44 -1.01
C PHE A 219 -8.42 7.22 -1.15
N ALA A 220 -9.46 6.75 -0.51
CA ALA A 220 -10.73 7.46 -0.41
C ALA A 220 -11.16 7.53 1.06
N ALA A 221 -11.43 8.73 1.51
CA ALA A 221 -12.01 9.02 2.82
C ALA A 221 -12.69 10.39 2.78
N GLY A 222 -13.54 10.66 3.76
CA GLY A 222 -13.99 12.02 4.02
C GLY A 222 -12.87 12.92 4.56
N THR A 223 -13.23 14.11 5.02
CA THR A 223 -12.28 14.96 5.76
C THR A 223 -11.90 14.28 7.07
N PRO A 224 -10.62 14.29 7.47
CA PRO A 224 -10.22 13.74 8.76
C PRO A 224 -10.92 14.50 9.89
N GLY A 225 -11.45 13.76 10.85
CA GLY A 225 -12.05 14.33 12.04
C GLY A 225 -11.01 14.68 13.09
N VAL A 226 -11.32 15.67 13.92
CA VAL A 226 -10.52 16.01 15.10
C VAL A 226 -11.28 15.54 16.34
N VAL A 227 -10.67 14.66 17.13
CA VAL A 227 -11.12 14.31 18.48
C VAL A 227 -10.54 15.37 19.40
N PRO A 228 -11.37 16.28 19.96
CA PRO A 228 -10.86 17.39 20.76
C PRO A 228 -10.25 16.92 22.07
N LEU A 229 -9.27 17.68 22.57
CA LEU A 229 -8.77 17.61 23.93
C LEU A 229 -9.93 17.47 24.94
N GLY A 230 -9.83 16.53 25.86
CA GLY A 230 -10.83 16.24 26.89
C GLY A 230 -11.88 15.21 26.47
N THR A 231 -12.04 14.92 25.18
CA THR A 231 -12.91 13.83 24.72
C THR A 231 -12.28 12.48 25.08
N GLU A 232 -13.05 11.59 25.70
CA GLU A 232 -12.54 10.30 26.19
C GLU A 232 -11.30 10.48 27.09
N GLU A 233 -11.30 11.54 27.89
CA GLU A 233 -10.20 11.92 28.79
C GLU A 233 -8.88 12.20 28.05
N SER A 234 -8.92 12.52 26.76
CA SER A 234 -7.71 12.80 25.97
C SER A 234 -6.99 14.05 26.47
N THR A 235 -5.67 14.03 26.44
CA THR A 235 -4.80 15.13 26.86
C THR A 235 -4.33 16.01 25.70
N ARG A 236 -4.76 15.70 24.47
CA ARG A 236 -4.47 16.45 23.24
C ARG A 236 -5.53 16.18 22.17
N ASP A 237 -5.56 17.03 21.15
CA ASP A 237 -6.33 16.77 19.95
C ASP A 237 -5.76 15.58 19.17
N LEU A 238 -6.64 14.72 18.62
CA LEU A 238 -6.26 13.61 17.75
C LEU A 238 -6.88 13.80 16.37
N ILE A 239 -6.17 13.39 15.35
CA ILE A 239 -6.67 13.44 13.96
C ILE A 239 -6.92 12.00 13.50
N VAL A 240 -8.12 11.72 13.01
CA VAL A 240 -8.56 10.38 12.63
C VAL A 240 -9.34 10.38 11.31
N TYR A 241 -9.21 9.30 10.55
CA TYR A 241 -10.16 8.91 9.50
C TYR A 241 -10.96 7.72 10.03
N GLU A 242 -12.28 7.83 10.10
CA GLU A 242 -13.11 6.73 10.62
C GLU A 242 -13.43 5.66 9.57
N ASN A 243 -13.55 6.05 8.32
CA ASN A 243 -13.96 5.16 7.23
C ASN A 243 -13.00 5.29 6.05
N ALA A 244 -11.75 4.94 6.28
CA ALA A 244 -10.75 4.90 5.21
C ALA A 244 -11.03 3.75 4.25
N VAL A 245 -10.99 4.03 2.96
CA VAL A 245 -11.23 3.07 1.89
C VAL A 245 -10.02 3.03 0.96
N ALA A 246 -9.56 1.85 0.62
CA ALA A 246 -8.62 1.61 -0.45
C ALA A 246 -9.37 1.34 -1.75
N MET A 247 -9.07 2.08 -2.80
CA MET A 247 -9.52 1.79 -4.16
C MET A 247 -8.41 1.11 -4.94
N PHE A 248 -8.76 0.09 -5.72
CA PHE A 248 -7.80 -0.69 -6.50
C PHE A 248 -8.40 -1.11 -7.84
N GLU A 249 -7.54 -1.45 -8.79
CA GLU A 249 -7.89 -2.07 -10.07
C GLU A 249 -7.40 -3.52 -10.11
N GLN A 250 -8.16 -4.38 -10.77
CA GLN A 250 -7.85 -5.79 -11.01
C GLN A 250 -8.47 -6.23 -12.34
N ALA A 251 -8.14 -7.41 -12.84
CA ALA A 251 -8.61 -7.88 -14.15
C ALA A 251 -10.15 -7.88 -14.31
N THR A 252 -10.88 -8.03 -13.21
CA THR A 252 -12.34 -8.00 -13.19
C THR A 252 -12.94 -6.58 -13.11
N GLY A 253 -12.12 -5.53 -13.05
CA GLY A 253 -12.53 -4.13 -12.93
C GLY A 253 -12.08 -3.48 -11.64
N GLY A 254 -12.54 -2.24 -11.41
CA GLY A 254 -12.26 -1.49 -10.18
C GLY A 254 -12.93 -2.10 -8.95
N GLY A 255 -12.24 -2.06 -7.81
CA GLY A 255 -12.76 -2.51 -6.52
C GLY A 255 -12.44 -1.53 -5.40
N GLN A 256 -13.05 -1.77 -4.25
CA GLN A 256 -12.79 -1.01 -3.03
C GLN A 256 -12.76 -1.94 -1.83
N PHE A 257 -11.90 -1.61 -0.86
CA PHE A 257 -11.81 -2.31 0.42
C PHE A 257 -11.87 -1.30 1.57
N MET A 258 -12.80 -1.53 2.49
CA MET A 258 -12.90 -0.73 3.71
C MET A 258 -11.73 -1.06 4.63
N VAL A 259 -10.81 -0.12 4.83
CA VAL A 259 -9.69 -0.29 5.75
C VAL A 259 -10.12 -0.02 7.19
N GLY A 260 -11.09 0.88 7.39
CA GLY A 260 -11.61 1.23 8.70
C GLY A 260 -10.98 2.49 9.28
N THR A 261 -10.73 2.50 10.57
CA THR A 261 -10.23 3.68 11.27
C THR A 261 -8.71 3.80 11.17
N LEU A 262 -8.24 4.96 10.71
CA LEU A 262 -6.84 5.35 10.77
C LEU A 262 -6.67 6.50 11.78
N VAL A 263 -5.63 6.42 12.61
CA VAL A 263 -5.25 7.47 13.56
C VAL A 263 -3.87 8.01 13.23
N GLN A 264 -3.70 9.31 13.32
CA GLN A 264 -2.41 9.96 13.18
C GLN A 264 -1.62 9.85 14.49
N VAL A 265 -0.48 9.14 14.44
CA VAL A 265 0.39 8.92 15.60
C VAL A 265 1.59 9.86 15.62
N GLY A 266 1.89 10.51 14.50
CA GLY A 266 2.99 11.46 14.36
C GLY A 266 2.91 12.27 13.08
N PRO A 267 3.81 13.23 12.84
CA PRO A 267 3.86 13.98 11.59
C PRO A 267 3.98 13.02 10.41
N ALA A 268 3.01 13.07 9.49
CA ALA A 268 2.93 12.20 8.31
C ALA A 268 2.98 10.68 8.64
N THR A 269 2.49 10.28 9.82
CA THR A 269 2.50 8.88 10.25
C THR A 269 1.12 8.46 10.71
N TRP A 270 0.55 7.49 10.03
CA TRP A 270 -0.79 6.97 10.28
C TRP A 270 -0.75 5.49 10.62
N ARG A 271 -1.73 5.03 11.42
CA ARG A 271 -1.87 3.62 11.79
C ARG A 271 -3.31 3.16 11.71
N VAL A 272 -3.47 1.91 11.37
CA VAL A 272 -4.75 1.19 11.44
C VAL A 272 -5.08 0.94 12.91
N VAL A 273 -6.32 1.25 13.30
CA VAL A 273 -6.84 0.95 14.64
C VAL A 273 -7.60 -0.37 14.64
N SER A 274 -8.42 -0.58 13.60
CA SER A 274 -9.27 -1.76 13.49
C SER A 274 -9.48 -2.10 12.03
N LEU A 275 -9.61 -3.38 11.73
CA LEU A 275 -10.10 -3.85 10.43
C LEU A 275 -11.60 -4.07 10.46
N PRO A 276 -12.28 -3.98 9.31
CA PRO A 276 -13.67 -4.35 9.23
C PRO A 276 -13.87 -5.81 9.57
N VAL A 277 -14.99 -6.12 10.22
CA VAL A 277 -15.44 -7.48 10.43
C VAL A 277 -16.11 -7.94 9.13
N LEU A 278 -15.78 -9.15 8.65
CA LEU A 278 -16.53 -9.75 7.55
C LEU A 278 -17.93 -10.14 8.06
N GLY A 279 -18.96 -9.73 7.32
CA GLY A 279 -20.33 -10.22 7.54
C GLY A 279 -20.49 -11.68 7.12
N ASP A 280 -21.68 -12.24 7.35
CA ASP A 280 -22.03 -13.62 6.97
C ASP A 280 -21.85 -13.90 5.46
N ASP A 281 -21.83 -12.86 4.63
CA ASP A 281 -21.63 -12.91 3.18
C ASP A 281 -20.17 -12.67 2.75
N ASP A 282 -19.19 -12.76 3.67
CA ASP A 282 -17.77 -12.46 3.47
C ASP A 282 -17.48 -11.03 2.97
N VAL A 283 -18.45 -10.13 3.12
CA VAL A 283 -18.31 -8.72 2.78
C VAL A 283 -17.89 -7.94 4.01
N PRO A 284 -16.88 -7.07 3.91
CA PRO A 284 -16.55 -6.17 5.01
C PRO A 284 -17.77 -5.33 5.37
N LEU A 285 -18.33 -5.58 6.54
CA LEU A 285 -19.34 -4.70 7.10
C LEU A 285 -18.64 -3.35 7.34
N ALA A 286 -19.10 -2.32 6.65
CA ALA A 286 -18.75 -0.96 7.01
C ALA A 286 -19.02 -0.82 8.51
N GLY A 287 -17.97 -0.47 9.26
CA GLY A 287 -18.08 -0.38 10.73
C GLY A 287 -19.26 0.51 11.08
N THR A 288 -20.27 -0.10 11.66
CA THR A 288 -21.52 0.59 12.02
C THR A 288 -21.33 1.53 13.21
N THR A 289 -20.11 1.51 13.79
CA THR A 289 -19.74 2.41 14.89
C THR A 289 -18.31 2.88 14.66
N GLY A 290 -18.13 4.19 14.47
CA GLY A 290 -16.80 4.79 14.48
C GLY A 290 -16.11 4.51 15.83
N ASN A 291 -14.77 4.39 15.79
CA ASN A 291 -14.00 4.14 17.01
C ASN A 291 -13.86 5.38 17.88
N PHE A 292 -13.99 6.57 17.30
CA PHE A 292 -13.84 7.87 17.97
C PHE A 292 -15.10 8.74 17.89
N PHE A 293 -15.85 8.63 16.80
CA PHE A 293 -17.09 9.37 16.62
C PHE A 293 -18.27 8.41 16.59
N ALA A 294 -19.36 8.75 17.26
CA ALA A 294 -20.61 8.03 17.05
C ALA A 294 -21.03 8.23 15.58
N PRO A 295 -21.43 7.19 14.86
CA PRO A 295 -21.95 7.36 13.52
C PRO A 295 -23.20 8.24 13.62
N ASP A 296 -23.22 9.32 12.86
CA ASP A 296 -24.48 10.02 12.60
C ASP A 296 -25.40 9.00 11.90
N ALA A 297 -26.61 8.80 12.43
CA ALA A 297 -27.56 7.83 11.89
C ALA A 297 -27.84 8.07 10.39
N ALA A 298 -27.71 9.32 9.93
CA ALA A 298 -27.79 9.68 8.51
C ALA A 298 -26.60 9.18 7.71
N THR A 299 -25.39 9.23 8.26
CA THR A 299 -24.15 8.77 7.58
C THR A 299 -24.08 7.24 7.55
N ALA A 300 -24.47 6.56 8.62
CA ALA A 300 -24.54 5.10 8.65
C ALA A 300 -25.56 4.56 7.62
N ASN A 301 -26.74 5.18 7.53
CA ASN A 301 -27.74 4.82 6.54
C ASN A 301 -27.28 5.11 5.10
N SER A 302 -26.60 6.24 4.84
CA SER A 302 -26.11 6.58 3.50
C SER A 302 -24.97 5.65 3.05
N VAL A 303 -24.10 5.20 3.96
CA VAL A 303 -23.03 4.22 3.63
C VAL A 303 -23.63 2.84 3.35
N MET A 304 -24.63 2.40 4.12
CA MET A 304 -25.34 1.14 3.87
C MET A 304 -26.18 1.20 2.59
N GLU A 305 -26.85 2.32 2.30
CA GLU A 305 -27.60 2.51 1.07
C GLU A 305 -26.66 2.58 -0.16
N ASN A 306 -25.52 3.27 -0.06
CA ASN A 306 -24.52 3.35 -1.13
C ASN A 306 -23.85 2.00 -1.40
N ALA A 307 -23.51 1.22 -0.38
CA ALA A 307 -22.98 -0.14 -0.56
C ALA A 307 -24.04 -1.08 -1.17
N GLY A 308 -25.29 -0.99 -0.72
CA GLY A 308 -26.40 -1.74 -1.28
C GLY A 308 -26.78 -1.33 -2.71
N SER A 309 -26.67 -0.02 -3.03
CA SER A 309 -26.92 0.47 -4.39
C SER A 309 -25.77 0.15 -5.36
N ALA A 310 -24.53 0.23 -4.92
CA ALA A 310 -23.37 -0.16 -5.72
C ALA A 310 -23.42 -1.66 -6.11
N ARG A 311 -23.79 -2.56 -5.20
CA ARG A 311 -24.01 -3.98 -5.49
C ARG A 311 -25.16 -4.20 -6.48
N LYS A 312 -26.32 -3.56 -6.25
CA LYS A 312 -27.44 -3.66 -7.17
C LYS A 312 -27.07 -3.16 -8.57
N THR A 313 -26.28 -2.10 -8.66
CA THR A 313 -25.77 -1.56 -9.92
C THR A 313 -24.84 -2.55 -10.60
N GLN A 314 -23.91 -3.16 -9.85
CA GLN A 314 -22.95 -4.15 -10.38
C GLN A 314 -23.66 -5.43 -10.87
N ASP A 315 -24.63 -5.95 -10.12
CA ASP A 315 -25.47 -7.07 -10.55
C ASP A 315 -26.29 -6.76 -11.81
N LEU A 316 -26.80 -5.53 -11.91
CA LEU A 316 -27.56 -5.10 -13.08
C LEU A 316 -26.65 -4.92 -14.31
N VAL A 317 -25.45 -4.40 -14.14
CA VAL A 317 -24.44 -4.30 -15.22
C VAL A 317 -24.04 -5.69 -15.71
N ALA A 318 -23.73 -6.62 -14.81
CA ALA A 318 -23.40 -8.00 -15.18
C ALA A 318 -24.56 -8.70 -15.94
N ARG A 319 -25.81 -8.44 -15.53
CA ARG A 319 -27.00 -8.94 -16.25
C ARG A 319 -27.16 -8.30 -17.63
N LEU A 320 -26.83 -7.02 -17.77
CA LEU A 320 -26.88 -6.31 -19.05
C LEU A 320 -25.84 -6.90 -20.01
N GLU A 321 -24.62 -7.12 -19.57
CA GLU A 321 -23.55 -7.76 -20.35
C GLU A 321 -23.91 -9.19 -20.79
N ALA A 322 -24.54 -9.96 -19.89
CA ALA A 322 -25.02 -11.31 -20.24
C ALA A 322 -26.10 -11.29 -21.31
N VAL A 323 -27.04 -10.33 -21.25
CA VAL A 323 -28.09 -10.17 -22.27
C VAL A 323 -27.49 -9.67 -23.58
N ASP A 324 -26.54 -8.73 -23.56
CA ASP A 324 -25.87 -8.23 -24.77
C ASP A 324 -25.03 -9.33 -25.45
N THR A 325 -24.38 -10.20 -24.66
CA THR A 325 -23.68 -11.39 -25.19
C THR A 325 -24.64 -12.36 -25.88
N GLN A 326 -25.81 -12.61 -25.29
CA GLN A 326 -26.84 -13.46 -25.89
C GLN A 326 -27.42 -12.83 -27.17
N LEU A 327 -27.64 -11.51 -27.19
CA LEU A 327 -28.08 -10.75 -28.34
C LEU A 327 -27.10 -10.87 -29.51
N ALA A 328 -25.79 -10.77 -29.24
CA ALA A 328 -24.74 -10.89 -30.26
C ALA A 328 -24.73 -12.28 -30.94
N GLY A 329 -25.19 -13.35 -30.25
CA GLY A 329 -25.24 -14.71 -30.76
C GLY A 329 -26.61 -15.12 -31.34
N ALA A 330 -27.66 -14.34 -31.11
CA ALA A 330 -29.03 -14.72 -31.49
C ALA A 330 -29.30 -14.53 -32.99
N LYS A 331 -29.93 -15.52 -33.61
CA LYS A 331 -30.30 -15.49 -35.02
C LYS A 331 -31.82 -15.56 -35.26
N ASP A 332 -32.56 -15.98 -34.24
CA ASP A 332 -34.02 -16.10 -34.33
C ASP A 332 -34.70 -14.77 -33.98
N PRO A 333 -35.56 -14.19 -34.85
CA PRO A 333 -36.21 -12.91 -34.58
C PRO A 333 -37.08 -12.88 -33.32
N ALA A 334 -37.72 -14.00 -32.96
CA ALA A 334 -38.53 -14.07 -31.75
C ALA A 334 -37.70 -14.10 -30.49
N ALA A 335 -36.51 -14.74 -30.51
CA ALA A 335 -35.56 -14.72 -29.42
C ALA A 335 -34.92 -13.33 -29.26
N ILE A 336 -34.57 -12.66 -30.36
CA ILE A 336 -34.05 -11.31 -30.39
C ILE A 336 -35.02 -10.31 -29.73
N ALA A 337 -36.30 -10.39 -30.06
CA ALA A 337 -37.33 -9.52 -29.47
C ALA A 337 -37.42 -9.69 -27.94
N LYS A 338 -37.41 -10.94 -27.45
CA LYS A 338 -37.41 -11.21 -26.00
C LYS A 338 -36.14 -10.71 -25.28
N LEU A 339 -35.00 -10.82 -25.95
CA LEU A 339 -33.73 -10.31 -25.37
C LEU A 339 -33.70 -8.78 -25.31
N HIS A 340 -34.28 -8.09 -26.31
CA HIS A 340 -34.45 -6.63 -26.27
C HIS A 340 -35.40 -6.19 -25.14
N GLU A 341 -36.46 -6.93 -24.88
CA GLU A 341 -37.38 -6.68 -23.77
C GLU A 341 -36.67 -6.89 -22.42
N ALA A 342 -35.89 -7.97 -22.28
CA ALA A 342 -35.08 -8.24 -21.10
C ALA A 342 -34.03 -7.15 -20.89
N ARG A 343 -33.35 -6.70 -21.95
CA ARG A 343 -32.39 -5.59 -21.93
C ARG A 343 -33.03 -4.30 -21.44
N ALA A 344 -34.18 -3.93 -21.97
CA ALA A 344 -34.93 -2.75 -21.57
C ALA A 344 -35.28 -2.79 -20.07
N GLY A 345 -35.74 -3.93 -19.58
CA GLY A 345 -36.05 -4.10 -18.14
C GLY A 345 -34.87 -4.02 -17.22
N VAL A 346 -33.66 -4.40 -17.67
CA VAL A 346 -32.42 -4.21 -16.91
C VAL A 346 -31.99 -2.75 -16.92
N VAL A 347 -32.07 -2.07 -18.07
CA VAL A 347 -31.74 -0.64 -18.21
C VAL A 347 -32.71 0.23 -17.40
N GLU A 348 -34.00 -0.04 -17.37
CA GLU A 348 -34.96 0.66 -16.50
C GLU A 348 -34.60 0.54 -15.03
N LYS A 349 -34.17 -0.65 -14.58
CA LYS A 349 -33.73 -0.85 -13.20
C LYS A 349 -32.43 -0.10 -12.90
N LEU A 350 -31.48 -0.06 -13.85
CA LEU A 350 -30.26 0.73 -13.75
C LEU A 350 -30.56 2.24 -13.61
N ILE A 351 -31.48 2.75 -14.43
CA ILE A 351 -31.95 4.14 -14.33
C ILE A 351 -32.59 4.38 -12.97
N GLY A 352 -33.42 3.47 -12.48
CA GLY A 352 -34.07 3.57 -11.17
C GLY A 352 -33.10 3.58 -9.98
N VAL A 353 -31.96 2.92 -10.09
CA VAL A 353 -30.90 2.93 -9.06
C VAL A 353 -30.01 4.17 -9.20
N SER A 354 -29.88 4.75 -10.41
CA SER A 354 -29.04 5.92 -10.70
C SER A 354 -29.75 7.28 -10.51
N THR A 355 -31.03 7.31 -10.17
CA THR A 355 -31.83 8.54 -10.05
C THR A 355 -31.75 9.22 -8.68
N THR A 356 -30.72 9.01 -7.87
CA THR A 356 -30.42 9.98 -6.82
C THR A 356 -29.78 11.21 -7.46
N LYS A 357 -30.29 12.39 -7.07
CA LYS A 357 -29.90 13.71 -7.62
C LYS A 357 -28.39 13.98 -7.60
N GLU A 358 -27.65 13.22 -6.81
CA GLU A 358 -26.20 13.29 -6.63
C GLU A 358 -25.40 12.54 -7.73
N ALA A 359 -25.97 11.49 -8.31
CA ALA A 359 -25.34 10.75 -9.42
C ALA A 359 -25.36 11.53 -10.75
N TRP A 360 -26.17 12.59 -10.88
CA TRP A 360 -26.22 13.46 -12.05
C TRP A 360 -25.26 14.65 -11.98
N ASN A 361 -24.66 14.90 -10.83
CA ASN A 361 -23.73 16.03 -10.60
C ASN A 361 -22.26 15.62 -10.53
N ALA A 362 -21.97 14.34 -10.65
CA ALA A 362 -20.62 13.77 -10.75
C ALA A 362 -20.33 13.36 -12.19
#